data_36015e113ea6ae4dad1d1cacc1b0faa0
#
_entry.id   36015e113ea6ae4dad1d1cacc1b0faa0
#
_cell.length_a   1.000
_cell.length_b   1.000
_cell.length_c   1.000
_cell.angle_alpha   90.00
_cell.angle_beta   90.00
_cell.angle_gamma   90.00
#
_symmetry.space_group_name_H-M   'P 1'
#
loop_
_entity.id
_entity.type
_entity.pdbx_description
1 polymer ?
#
loop_
_entity_poly.entity_id
_entity_poly.type
_entity_poly.pdbx_seq_one_letter_code
_entity_poly.pdbx_strand_id
1 'polypeptide(L)'
;MHNEPTCHPNRRNIIASAAGFLAAALVSEIKAEGGVDYFPAIDTHTHFYDPTRPQGIPWPGKGDSVLYRKVMPDEFQKLTAPYNVQSTIIVEASAWVEDNQWLLDLAKGDKFIAGIVGRLDPADKEFSAHWKRFAKNPLYVGIRVNHSDLQKGLEDKSYLENIRMIASDQRQLDVNGGPATPVEVAKLAKLIPDLRIVINHEANLVIDGKDVPKDWLEAMQLAASNKNVFCKVSALAEGTRKTMGDAPKDLEFYKPVLDSLWNVFGEDRLIFGSNWPVSVRAATYATIHRIVHTYFSSKGKIAAEKYFMKNAIAAYKPPTRG
;
A
#
# COMPACT_ATOMS: atom_id res chain seq x y z
N MET A 1 13.84 -80.40 23.05
CA MET A 1 12.55 -80.19 23.70
C MET A 1 12.51 -78.71 24.11
N HIS A 2 11.45 -78.04 23.75
CA HIS A 2 11.02 -76.67 24.00
C HIS A 2 11.59 -75.56 23.12
N ASN A 3 10.65 -75.17 22.21
CA ASN A 3 10.71 -74.00 21.36
C ASN A 3 10.47 -72.74 22.20
N GLU A 4 11.28 -71.70 21.95
CA GLU A 4 10.91 -70.32 22.29
C GLU A 4 10.61 -69.55 20.96
N PRO A 5 9.55 -68.74 20.94
CA PRO A 5 9.26 -67.89 19.79
C PRO A 5 9.94 -66.53 19.93
N THR A 6 10.69 -66.15 18.95
CA THR A 6 11.30 -64.82 18.80
C THR A 6 10.23 -63.78 18.49
N CYS A 7 10.15 -62.79 19.38
CA CYS A 7 9.33 -61.62 19.19
C CYS A 7 10.09 -60.50 18.40
N HIS A 8 9.65 -60.20 17.18
CA HIS A 8 10.14 -59.04 16.43
C HIS A 8 9.39 -57.78 16.83
N PRO A 9 10.05 -56.66 17.09
CA PRO A 9 9.37 -55.38 17.31
C PRO A 9 8.95 -54.77 15.95
N ASN A 10 7.67 -54.48 15.86
CA ASN A 10 6.99 -53.86 14.77
C ASN A 10 7.46 -52.39 14.62
N ARG A 11 8.10 -52.06 13.49
CA ARG A 11 8.41 -50.67 13.11
C ARG A 11 7.12 -49.99 12.71
N ARG A 12 6.55 -49.17 13.59
CA ARG A 12 5.49 -48.22 13.23
C ARG A 12 6.08 -47.09 12.44
N ASN A 13 5.78 -47.04 11.16
CA ASN A 13 5.98 -45.90 10.30
C ASN A 13 5.12 -44.75 10.78
N ILE A 14 5.76 -43.70 11.31
CA ILE A 14 5.12 -42.41 11.55
C ILE A 14 5.14 -41.67 10.21
N ILE A 15 4.06 -41.75 9.46
CA ILE A 15 3.80 -40.84 8.35
C ILE A 15 3.28 -39.55 8.96
N ALA A 16 4.15 -38.53 9.00
CA ALA A 16 3.75 -37.18 9.32
C ALA A 16 2.94 -36.62 8.14
N SER A 17 1.63 -36.67 8.25
CA SER A 17 0.73 -35.99 7.32
C SER A 17 0.83 -34.49 7.56
N ALA A 18 1.53 -33.78 6.68
CA ALA A 18 1.45 -32.34 6.58
C ALA A 18 0.07 -31.99 5.97
N ALA A 19 -0.91 -31.85 6.84
CA ALA A 19 -2.21 -31.29 6.46
C ALA A 19 -2.03 -29.77 6.28
N GLY A 20 -1.74 -29.37 5.05
CA GLY A 20 -1.84 -27.97 4.65
C GLY A 20 -3.32 -27.57 4.72
N PHE A 21 -3.68 -26.76 5.69
CA PHE A 21 -4.96 -26.07 5.72
C PHE A 21 -4.96 -25.01 4.61
N LEU A 22 -5.44 -25.35 3.43
CA LEU A 22 -5.99 -24.36 2.49
C LEU A 22 -7.31 -23.88 3.13
N ALA A 23 -7.25 -22.77 3.84
CA ALA A 23 -8.44 -21.99 4.14
C ALA A 23 -8.96 -21.41 2.81
N ALA A 24 -9.83 -22.11 2.15
CA ALA A 24 -10.65 -21.57 1.09
C ALA A 24 -11.57 -20.54 1.75
N ALA A 25 -11.19 -19.27 1.71
CA ALA A 25 -12.07 -18.19 2.06
C ALA A 25 -13.26 -18.25 1.09
N LEU A 26 -14.43 -18.59 1.60
CA LEU A 26 -15.69 -18.38 0.94
C LEU A 26 -15.88 -16.87 0.81
N VAL A 27 -15.43 -16.31 -0.31
CA VAL A 27 -15.67 -14.92 -0.68
C VAL A 27 -17.15 -14.86 -1.05
N SER A 28 -17.98 -14.33 -0.15
CA SER A 28 -19.36 -13.97 -0.49
C SER A 28 -19.30 -12.86 -1.54
N GLU A 29 -19.76 -13.14 -2.75
CA GLU A 29 -19.91 -12.16 -3.82
C GLU A 29 -20.95 -11.13 -3.38
N ILE A 30 -20.49 -9.94 -2.98
CA ILE A 30 -21.36 -8.79 -2.73
C ILE A 30 -21.66 -8.17 -4.10
N LYS A 31 -22.89 -8.33 -4.59
CA LYS A 31 -23.34 -7.65 -5.80
C LYS A 31 -23.67 -6.19 -5.46
N ALA A 32 -22.97 -5.26 -6.11
CA ALA A 32 -23.30 -3.86 -6.07
C ALA A 32 -24.59 -3.57 -6.85
N GLU A 33 -25.27 -2.48 -6.52
CA GLU A 33 -26.40 -1.97 -7.32
C GLU A 33 -25.93 -1.77 -8.78
N GLY A 34 -26.44 -2.59 -9.71
CA GLY A 34 -26.06 -2.57 -11.13
C GLY A 34 -25.39 -3.82 -11.66
N GLY A 35 -25.17 -4.88 -10.86
CA GLY A 35 -24.71 -6.19 -11.35
C GLY A 35 -23.20 -6.25 -11.72
N VAL A 36 -22.38 -5.33 -11.24
CA VAL A 36 -20.92 -5.35 -11.42
C VAL A 36 -20.29 -6.21 -10.32
N ASP A 37 -19.56 -7.25 -10.71
CA ASP A 37 -18.78 -8.08 -9.78
C ASP A 37 -17.43 -7.41 -9.52
N TYR A 38 -17.26 -6.81 -8.34
CA TYR A 38 -16.01 -6.19 -7.93
C TYR A 38 -15.04 -7.22 -7.35
N PHE A 39 -13.77 -7.11 -7.73
CA PHE A 39 -12.71 -7.94 -7.16
C PHE A 39 -12.50 -7.63 -5.68
N PRO A 40 -12.20 -8.65 -4.84
CA PRO A 40 -11.74 -8.39 -3.48
C PRO A 40 -10.53 -7.47 -3.50
N ALA A 41 -10.56 -6.40 -2.69
CA ALA A 41 -9.54 -5.37 -2.73
C ALA A 41 -8.95 -5.06 -1.35
N ILE A 42 -7.66 -4.71 -1.33
CA ILE A 42 -6.99 -4.00 -0.24
C ILE A 42 -6.70 -2.59 -0.74
N ASP A 43 -7.34 -1.59 -0.13
CA ASP A 43 -7.01 -0.20 -0.42
C ASP A 43 -5.73 0.17 0.35
N THR A 44 -4.63 0.36 -0.35
CA THR A 44 -3.31 0.54 0.27
C THR A 44 -2.96 2.00 0.55
N HIS A 45 -3.92 2.93 0.40
CA HIS A 45 -3.64 4.33 0.65
C HIS A 45 -4.84 5.08 1.21
N THR A 46 -4.97 5.03 2.52
CA THR A 46 -5.98 5.78 3.28
C THR A 46 -5.34 6.55 4.42
N HIS A 47 -5.99 7.65 4.82
CA HIS A 47 -5.55 8.45 5.96
C HIS A 47 -6.67 8.57 6.98
N PHE A 48 -6.39 8.26 8.24
CA PHE A 48 -7.31 8.46 9.36
C PHE A 48 -6.69 9.43 10.35
N TYR A 49 -7.52 10.32 10.89
CA TYR A 49 -7.12 11.36 11.84
C TYR A 49 -8.34 11.93 12.56
N ASP A 50 -8.10 12.56 13.72
CA ASP A 50 -9.14 13.17 14.54
C ASP A 50 -8.67 14.52 15.09
N PRO A 51 -9.16 15.65 14.55
CA PRO A 51 -8.79 16.98 15.03
C PRO A 51 -9.33 17.30 16.43
N THR A 52 -10.23 16.47 16.98
CA THR A 52 -10.81 16.68 18.31
C THR A 52 -9.94 16.13 19.44
N ARG A 53 -8.82 15.46 19.11
CA ARG A 53 -7.83 15.00 20.10
C ARG A 53 -7.27 16.21 20.86
N PRO A 54 -6.91 16.08 22.15
CA PRO A 54 -6.37 17.20 22.93
C PRO A 54 -5.17 17.90 22.26
N GLN A 55 -4.27 17.14 21.63
CA GLN A 55 -3.11 17.66 20.88
C GLN A 55 -3.48 18.15 19.47
N GLY A 56 -4.71 17.90 19.01
CA GLY A 56 -5.11 18.18 17.63
C GLY A 56 -4.43 17.26 16.61
N ILE A 57 -4.22 17.82 15.41
CA ILE A 57 -3.56 17.16 14.27
C ILE A 57 -2.65 18.18 13.55
N PRO A 58 -1.49 17.76 12.99
CA PRO A 58 -0.65 18.65 12.21
C PRO A 58 -1.16 18.84 10.78
N TRP A 59 -1.95 17.90 10.27
CA TRP A 59 -2.57 17.91 8.95
C TRP A 59 -3.90 17.14 9.01
N PRO A 60 -4.94 17.56 8.23
CA PRO A 60 -5.01 18.79 7.43
C PRO A 60 -5.08 20.06 8.29
N GLY A 61 -4.78 21.22 7.69
CA GLY A 61 -4.86 22.51 8.37
C GLY A 61 -6.30 22.93 8.65
N LYS A 62 -6.52 23.75 9.70
CA LYS A 62 -7.85 24.22 10.16
C LYS A 62 -8.66 24.93 9.08
N GLY A 63 -8.01 25.54 8.09
CA GLY A 63 -8.68 26.21 6.97
C GLY A 63 -9.22 25.29 5.88
N ASP A 64 -8.94 24.00 5.96
CA ASP A 64 -9.41 23.03 4.98
C ASP A 64 -10.84 22.59 5.28
N SER A 65 -11.80 23.18 4.60
CA SER A 65 -13.22 22.92 4.82
C SER A 65 -13.68 21.51 4.43
N VAL A 66 -12.89 20.78 3.62
CA VAL A 66 -13.22 19.43 3.17
C VAL A 66 -12.62 18.38 4.09
N LEU A 67 -11.35 18.55 4.45
CA LEU A 67 -10.60 17.51 5.17
C LEU A 67 -10.52 17.76 6.67
N TYR A 68 -10.62 19.02 7.17
CA TYR A 68 -10.50 19.31 8.60
C TYR A 68 -11.73 18.85 9.39
N ARG A 69 -11.87 17.55 9.52
CA ARG A 69 -12.93 16.85 10.25
C ARG A 69 -12.39 15.54 10.81
N LYS A 70 -13.16 14.90 11.67
CA LYS A 70 -12.86 13.53 12.08
C LYS A 70 -13.03 12.59 10.90
N VAL A 71 -12.00 11.74 10.64
CA VAL A 71 -11.94 10.77 9.56
C VAL A 71 -11.50 9.42 10.15
N MET A 72 -12.41 8.43 10.15
CA MET A 72 -12.23 7.18 10.88
C MET A 72 -12.50 5.95 10.00
N PRO A 73 -11.97 4.77 10.36
CA PRO A 73 -12.09 3.55 9.56
C PRO A 73 -13.54 3.11 9.29
N ASP A 74 -14.46 3.30 10.24
CA ASP A 74 -15.85 2.90 10.11
C ASP A 74 -16.60 3.67 9.01
N GLU A 75 -16.26 4.95 8.82
CA GLU A 75 -16.78 5.76 7.70
C GLU A 75 -16.29 5.18 6.36
N PHE A 76 -14.98 4.88 6.27
CA PHE A 76 -14.39 4.34 5.06
C PHE A 76 -14.91 2.94 4.74
N GLN A 77 -15.05 2.08 5.73
CA GLN A 77 -15.61 0.74 5.56
C GLN A 77 -17.04 0.77 5.01
N LYS A 78 -17.88 1.66 5.55
CA LYS A 78 -19.26 1.86 5.04
C LYS A 78 -19.26 2.37 3.59
N LEU A 79 -18.39 3.35 3.28
CA LEU A 79 -18.25 3.92 1.94
C LEU A 79 -17.84 2.86 0.92
N THR A 80 -16.95 1.94 1.29
CA THR A 80 -16.31 1.02 0.36
C THR A 80 -16.94 -0.37 0.32
N ALA A 81 -17.87 -0.67 1.21
CA ALA A 81 -18.59 -1.95 1.23
C ALA A 81 -19.18 -2.36 -0.15
N PRO A 82 -19.80 -1.43 -0.93
CA PRO A 82 -20.33 -1.78 -2.25
C PRO A 82 -19.25 -2.16 -3.29
N TYR A 83 -17.99 -1.86 -3.04
CA TYR A 83 -16.86 -2.07 -3.97
C TYR A 83 -15.97 -3.26 -3.58
N ASN A 84 -16.44 -4.10 -2.67
CA ASN A 84 -15.74 -5.31 -2.20
C ASN A 84 -14.32 -5.04 -1.63
N VAL A 85 -14.14 -3.89 -0.97
CA VAL A 85 -12.89 -3.58 -0.24
C VAL A 85 -12.91 -4.35 1.07
N GLN A 86 -12.01 -5.32 1.19
CA GLN A 86 -11.91 -6.23 2.32
C GLN A 86 -11.11 -5.64 3.49
N SER A 87 -10.17 -4.78 3.17
CA SER A 87 -9.31 -4.14 4.17
C SER A 87 -8.57 -2.93 3.61
N THR A 88 -7.92 -2.19 4.51
CA THR A 88 -7.09 -1.05 4.14
C THR A 88 -5.72 -1.09 4.80
N ILE A 89 -4.71 -0.50 4.13
CA ILE A 89 -3.44 -0.14 4.72
C ILE A 89 -3.45 1.37 4.95
N ILE A 90 -3.33 1.77 6.21
CA ILE A 90 -3.27 3.17 6.59
C ILE A 90 -1.89 3.72 6.21
N VAL A 91 -1.87 4.88 5.58
CA VAL A 91 -0.65 5.68 5.42
C VAL A 91 -0.72 6.87 6.36
N GLU A 92 0.37 7.20 7.00
CA GLU A 92 0.45 8.28 7.97
C GLU A 92 -0.10 9.61 7.43
N ALA A 93 -0.73 10.39 8.31
CA ALA A 93 -1.21 11.75 8.06
C ALA A 93 -0.49 12.77 8.96
N SER A 94 0.54 12.35 9.70
CA SER A 94 1.19 13.14 10.72
C SER A 94 2.68 12.83 10.78
N ALA A 95 3.50 13.87 10.93
CA ALA A 95 4.93 13.74 11.20
C ALA A 95 5.25 13.46 12.69
N TRP A 96 4.26 13.51 13.58
CA TRP A 96 4.49 13.26 15.01
C TRP A 96 4.75 11.79 15.28
N VAL A 97 5.84 11.49 15.96
CA VAL A 97 6.26 10.12 16.27
C VAL A 97 5.18 9.35 17.04
N GLU A 98 4.51 10.00 18.00
CA GLU A 98 3.46 9.35 18.80
C GLU A 98 2.17 9.04 18.02
N ASP A 99 1.97 9.65 16.86
CA ASP A 99 0.84 9.32 16.00
C ASP A 99 0.97 7.93 15.37
N ASN A 100 2.16 7.36 15.29
CA ASN A 100 2.33 5.94 14.96
C ASN A 100 1.65 5.03 16.01
N GLN A 101 1.79 5.36 17.30
CA GLN A 101 1.10 4.62 18.36
C GLN A 101 -0.40 4.80 18.28
N TRP A 102 -0.87 6.03 18.04
CA TRP A 102 -2.31 6.29 17.87
C TRP A 102 -2.92 5.46 16.73
N LEU A 103 -2.23 5.33 15.58
CA LEU A 103 -2.69 4.48 14.48
C LEU A 103 -2.70 2.99 14.86
N LEU A 104 -1.70 2.53 15.63
CA LEU A 104 -1.66 1.15 16.13
C LEU A 104 -2.80 0.87 17.13
N ASP A 105 -3.13 1.84 17.97
CA ASP A 105 -4.24 1.74 18.91
C ASP A 105 -5.59 1.75 18.18
N LEU A 106 -5.73 2.57 17.13
CA LEU A 106 -6.89 2.59 16.25
C LEU A 106 -7.10 1.23 15.56
N ALA A 107 -6.02 0.59 15.13
CA ALA A 107 -6.07 -0.71 14.46
C ALA A 107 -6.32 -1.89 15.42
N LYS A 108 -6.23 -1.66 16.74
CA LYS A 108 -6.43 -2.71 17.74
C LYS A 108 -7.88 -3.19 17.73
N GLY A 109 -8.08 -4.46 17.37
CA GLY A 109 -9.42 -5.04 17.29
C GLY A 109 -10.20 -4.75 16.00
N ASP A 110 -9.74 -3.86 15.15
CA ASP A 110 -10.36 -3.61 13.85
C ASP A 110 -9.69 -4.45 12.76
N LYS A 111 -10.37 -5.52 12.33
CA LYS A 111 -9.87 -6.45 11.30
C LYS A 111 -9.84 -5.84 9.89
N PHE A 112 -10.54 -4.74 9.68
CA PHE A 112 -10.53 -4.03 8.40
C PHE A 112 -9.18 -3.34 8.13
N ILE A 113 -8.41 -3.02 9.17
CA ILE A 113 -7.06 -2.45 9.03
C ILE A 113 -6.04 -3.58 8.89
N ALA A 114 -5.50 -3.76 7.69
CA ALA A 114 -4.52 -4.80 7.37
C ALA A 114 -3.09 -4.41 7.74
N GLY A 115 -2.77 -3.12 7.79
CA GLY A 115 -1.44 -2.63 8.10
C GLY A 115 -1.35 -1.11 8.22
N ILE A 116 -0.20 -0.65 8.70
CA ILE A 116 0.11 0.76 8.91
C ILE A 116 1.48 1.06 8.32
N VAL A 117 1.50 2.05 7.43
CA VAL A 117 2.70 2.72 6.93
C VAL A 117 2.84 4.00 7.74
N GLY A 118 3.71 3.97 8.74
CA GLY A 118 3.90 5.08 9.66
C GLY A 118 4.84 6.16 9.15
N ARG A 119 5.18 7.11 10.02
CA ARG A 119 6.18 8.15 9.76
C ARG A 119 7.28 8.09 10.80
N LEU A 120 8.49 7.83 10.35
CA LEU A 120 9.74 8.02 11.10
C LEU A 120 10.74 8.64 10.13
N ASP A 121 11.64 9.47 10.66
CA ASP A 121 12.73 10.04 9.87
C ASP A 121 13.98 9.17 10.01
N PRO A 122 14.44 8.50 8.93
CA PRO A 122 15.66 7.70 9.00
C PRO A 122 16.95 8.52 9.27
N ALA A 123 16.91 9.84 9.16
CA ALA A 123 18.02 10.71 9.54
C ALA A 123 18.03 11.03 11.05
N ASP A 124 16.94 10.74 11.78
CA ASP A 124 16.87 11.01 13.20
C ASP A 124 17.78 10.04 13.98
N LYS A 125 18.55 10.58 14.92
CA LYS A 125 19.41 9.80 15.84
C LYS A 125 18.62 8.77 16.68
N GLU A 126 17.35 9.05 16.97
CA GLU A 126 16.45 8.18 17.72
C GLU A 126 15.71 7.16 16.83
N PHE A 127 15.95 7.17 15.51
CA PHE A 127 15.25 6.30 14.57
C PHE A 127 15.26 4.83 15.01
N SER A 128 16.42 4.29 15.37
CA SER A 128 16.55 2.89 15.77
C SER A 128 15.68 2.53 16.99
N ALA A 129 15.58 3.45 17.97
CA ALA A 129 14.74 3.26 19.14
C ALA A 129 13.25 3.28 18.78
N HIS A 130 12.84 4.26 17.99
CA HIS A 130 11.44 4.38 17.50
C HIS A 130 11.06 3.21 16.58
N TRP A 131 11.94 2.83 15.66
CA TRP A 131 11.71 1.68 14.79
C TRP A 131 11.48 0.40 15.61
N LYS A 132 12.38 0.07 16.52
CA LYS A 132 12.27 -1.11 17.40
C LYS A 132 11.00 -1.08 18.26
N ARG A 133 10.54 0.10 18.66
CA ARG A 133 9.29 0.26 19.42
C ARG A 133 8.08 -0.14 18.58
N PHE A 134 7.92 0.44 17.39
CA PHE A 134 6.71 0.26 16.58
C PHE A 134 6.72 -1.05 15.79
N ALA A 135 7.86 -1.48 15.25
CA ALA A 135 7.99 -2.71 14.46
C ALA A 135 7.71 -4.00 15.25
N LYS A 136 7.67 -3.94 16.60
CA LYS A 136 7.16 -5.04 17.44
C LYS A 136 5.71 -5.40 17.13
N ASN A 137 4.93 -4.43 16.68
CA ASN A 137 3.56 -4.69 16.26
C ASN A 137 3.57 -5.16 14.79
N PRO A 138 3.03 -6.35 14.49
CA PRO A 138 3.04 -6.88 13.12
C PRO A 138 2.23 -6.02 12.14
N LEU A 139 1.30 -5.19 12.61
CA LEU A 139 0.55 -4.25 11.77
C LEU A 139 1.40 -3.06 11.30
N TYR A 140 2.55 -2.79 11.90
CA TYR A 140 3.46 -1.75 11.44
C TYR A 140 4.28 -2.28 10.25
N VAL A 141 3.70 -2.23 9.06
CA VAL A 141 4.25 -2.88 7.86
C VAL A 141 5.39 -2.10 7.21
N GLY A 142 5.59 -0.83 7.56
CA GLY A 142 6.66 0.00 7.04
C GLY A 142 6.50 1.47 7.41
N ILE A 143 7.28 2.31 6.75
CA ILE A 143 7.19 3.78 6.88
C ILE A 143 7.13 4.45 5.52
N ARG A 144 6.71 5.74 5.52
CA ARG A 144 6.77 6.62 4.35
C ARG A 144 7.83 7.70 4.54
N VAL A 145 8.66 7.91 3.52
CA VAL A 145 9.59 9.04 3.42
C VAL A 145 9.24 9.93 2.24
N ASN A 146 9.68 11.18 2.26
CA ASN A 146 9.54 12.08 1.13
C ASN A 146 10.76 12.00 0.21
N HIS A 147 10.59 12.40 -1.05
CA HIS A 147 11.66 12.47 -2.04
C HIS A 147 12.89 13.27 -1.56
N SER A 148 12.66 14.46 -0.95
CA SER A 148 13.74 15.32 -0.46
C SER A 148 14.57 14.66 0.64
N ASP A 149 13.91 13.90 1.52
CA ASP A 149 14.57 13.20 2.62
C ASP A 149 15.38 12.01 2.07
N LEU A 150 14.80 11.27 1.11
CA LEU A 150 15.48 10.19 0.42
C LEU A 150 16.71 10.69 -0.35
N GLN A 151 16.57 11.78 -1.14
CA GLN A 151 17.66 12.33 -1.94
C GLN A 151 18.88 12.69 -1.08
N LYS A 152 18.66 13.37 0.04
CA LYS A 152 19.72 13.67 1.01
C LYS A 152 20.27 12.44 1.69
N GLY A 153 19.38 11.52 2.07
CA GLY A 153 19.75 10.31 2.80
C GLY A 153 20.58 9.31 2.00
N LEU A 154 20.51 9.34 0.67
CA LEU A 154 21.35 8.47 -0.17
C LEU A 154 22.85 8.72 -0.03
N GLU A 155 23.24 9.93 0.41
CA GLU A 155 24.62 10.30 0.69
C GLU A 155 25.00 10.12 2.17
N ASP A 156 24.04 9.75 3.04
CA ASP A 156 24.23 9.60 4.47
C ASP A 156 24.30 8.10 4.86
N LYS A 157 25.44 7.69 5.40
CA LYS A 157 25.67 6.31 5.82
C LYS A 157 24.70 5.86 6.93
N SER A 158 24.43 6.73 7.90
CA SER A 158 23.54 6.39 9.02
C SER A 158 22.07 6.27 8.56
N TYR A 159 21.65 7.13 7.65
CA TYR A 159 20.36 7.01 6.99
C TYR A 159 20.21 5.64 6.30
N LEU A 160 21.20 5.25 5.49
CA LEU A 160 21.19 3.97 4.78
C LEU A 160 21.25 2.77 5.74
N GLU A 161 21.96 2.87 6.87
CA GLU A 161 21.95 1.83 7.91
C GLU A 161 20.55 1.69 8.52
N ASN A 162 19.87 2.80 8.79
CA ASN A 162 18.51 2.80 9.30
C ASN A 162 17.51 2.23 8.28
N ILE A 163 17.67 2.53 6.99
CA ILE A 163 16.85 1.89 5.94
C ILE A 163 17.11 0.38 5.84
N ARG A 164 18.36 -0.07 6.03
CA ARG A 164 18.66 -1.52 6.07
C ARG A 164 17.99 -2.25 7.24
N MET A 165 17.74 -1.57 8.37
CA MET A 165 16.96 -2.16 9.47
C MET A 165 15.53 -2.49 9.01
N ILE A 166 14.89 -1.59 8.23
CA ILE A 166 13.55 -1.82 7.66
C ILE A 166 13.55 -3.08 6.77
N ALA A 167 14.56 -3.21 5.90
CA ALA A 167 14.70 -4.36 5.02
C ALA A 167 14.95 -5.66 5.81
N SER A 168 15.81 -5.63 6.83
CA SER A 168 16.12 -6.79 7.68
C SER A 168 14.89 -7.31 8.42
N ASP A 169 14.01 -6.42 8.84
CA ASP A 169 12.74 -6.78 9.50
C ASP A 169 11.64 -7.17 8.48
N GLN A 170 11.99 -7.32 7.21
CA GLN A 170 11.06 -7.66 6.13
C GLN A 170 9.88 -6.68 6.02
N ARG A 171 10.12 -5.40 6.34
CA ARG A 171 9.16 -4.32 6.15
C ARG A 171 9.43 -3.58 4.84
N GLN A 172 8.52 -2.70 4.45
CA GLN A 172 8.61 -1.96 3.21
C GLN A 172 8.83 -0.45 3.45
N LEU A 173 9.21 0.28 2.39
CA LEU A 173 9.36 1.71 2.36
C LEU A 173 8.46 2.32 1.30
N ASP A 174 7.49 3.15 1.69
CA ASP A 174 6.77 4.02 0.78
C ASP A 174 7.59 5.28 0.52
N VAL A 175 7.65 5.70 -0.75
CA VAL A 175 8.33 6.95 -1.13
C VAL A 175 7.33 7.86 -1.82
N ASN A 176 7.11 9.05 -1.24
CA ASN A 176 6.24 10.08 -1.78
C ASN A 176 7.05 11.23 -2.37
N GLY A 177 6.73 11.66 -3.58
CA GLY A 177 7.40 12.79 -4.22
C GLY A 177 6.95 12.97 -5.67
N GLY A 178 7.53 13.96 -6.34
CA GLY A 178 7.20 14.32 -7.72
C GLY A 178 7.87 13.42 -8.78
N PRO A 179 7.78 13.80 -10.07
CA PRO A 179 8.26 13.01 -11.21
C PRO A 179 9.72 12.59 -11.18
N ALA A 180 10.59 13.29 -10.45
CA ALA A 180 11.99 12.92 -10.28
C ALA A 180 12.24 11.79 -9.25
N THR A 181 11.26 11.51 -8.38
CA THR A 181 11.38 10.52 -7.29
C THR A 181 11.83 9.13 -7.75
N PRO A 182 11.36 8.58 -8.89
CA PRO A 182 11.74 7.23 -9.31
C PRO A 182 13.24 7.05 -9.54
N VAL A 183 13.97 8.13 -9.87
CA VAL A 183 15.43 8.08 -10.04
C VAL A 183 16.12 7.74 -8.71
N GLU A 184 15.73 8.42 -7.63
CA GLU A 184 16.29 8.17 -6.29
C GLU A 184 15.84 6.80 -5.75
N VAL A 185 14.61 6.41 -6.03
CA VAL A 185 14.10 5.06 -5.73
C VAL A 185 14.95 3.98 -6.42
N ALA A 186 15.31 4.17 -7.70
CA ALA A 186 16.15 3.22 -8.43
C ALA A 186 17.54 3.09 -7.81
N LYS A 187 18.13 4.20 -7.35
CA LYS A 187 19.42 4.18 -6.62
C LYS A 187 19.31 3.38 -5.33
N LEU A 188 18.29 3.68 -4.51
CA LEU A 188 18.06 2.98 -3.25
C LEU A 188 17.80 1.48 -3.47
N ALA A 189 16.99 1.13 -4.46
CA ALA A 189 16.65 -0.26 -4.79
C ALA A 189 17.87 -1.11 -5.15
N LYS A 190 18.86 -0.50 -5.82
CA LYS A 190 20.14 -1.15 -6.13
C LYS A 190 21.03 -1.30 -4.89
N LEU A 191 21.04 -0.29 -4.00
CA LEU A 191 21.84 -0.30 -2.77
C LEU A 191 21.32 -1.29 -1.73
N ILE A 192 19.99 -1.53 -1.72
CA ILE A 192 19.33 -2.42 -0.74
C ILE A 192 18.31 -3.30 -1.48
N PRO A 193 18.76 -4.35 -2.17
CA PRO A 193 17.90 -5.20 -3.03
C PRO A 193 16.80 -5.94 -2.28
N ASP A 194 16.99 -6.19 -0.98
CA ASP A 194 16.01 -6.89 -0.14
C ASP A 194 14.90 -5.98 0.37
N LEU A 195 15.03 -4.65 0.22
CA LEU A 195 14.01 -3.69 0.60
C LEU A 195 12.91 -3.64 -0.46
N ARG A 196 11.66 -3.88 -0.08
CA ARG A 196 10.52 -3.58 -0.94
C ARG A 196 10.23 -2.08 -0.88
N ILE A 197 10.18 -1.45 -2.04
CA ILE A 197 9.95 -0.01 -2.16
C ILE A 197 8.68 0.22 -2.96
N VAL A 198 7.82 1.12 -2.47
CA VAL A 198 6.55 1.48 -3.11
C VAL A 198 6.56 2.96 -3.48
N ILE A 199 6.58 3.26 -4.77
CA ILE A 199 6.38 4.64 -5.27
C ILE A 199 4.92 5.01 -5.09
N ASN A 200 4.64 6.08 -4.34
CA ASN A 200 3.28 6.58 -4.14
C ASN A 200 2.82 7.42 -5.34
N HIS A 201 1.53 7.30 -5.67
CA HIS A 201 0.80 8.21 -6.56
C HIS A 201 1.46 8.41 -7.92
N GLU A 202 1.96 7.32 -8.56
CA GLU A 202 2.70 7.37 -9.83
C GLU A 202 3.74 8.52 -9.89
N ALA A 203 4.40 8.76 -8.73
CA ALA A 203 5.30 9.89 -8.51
C ALA A 203 4.61 11.25 -8.70
N ASN A 204 3.34 11.38 -8.29
CA ASN A 204 2.53 12.61 -8.35
C ASN A 204 2.57 13.33 -9.70
N LEU A 205 2.53 12.56 -10.79
CA LEU A 205 2.47 13.09 -12.15
C LEU A 205 1.26 14.03 -12.33
N VAL A 206 1.45 15.11 -13.07
CA VAL A 206 0.31 15.92 -13.54
C VAL A 206 -0.35 15.18 -14.70
N ILE A 207 -1.65 14.87 -14.56
CA ILE A 207 -2.43 14.11 -15.52
C ILE A 207 -3.33 15.07 -16.30
N ASP A 208 -3.07 15.26 -17.56
CA ASP A 208 -3.79 16.20 -18.43
C ASP A 208 -4.51 15.53 -19.62
N GLY A 209 -4.56 14.19 -19.63
CA GLY A 209 -5.19 13.39 -20.67
C GLY A 209 -4.34 13.20 -21.92
N LYS A 210 -3.11 13.68 -21.94
CA LYS A 210 -2.16 13.52 -23.05
C LYS A 210 -1.11 12.45 -22.75
N ASP A 211 -0.23 12.21 -23.71
CA ASP A 211 0.94 11.35 -23.53
C ASP A 211 1.79 11.82 -22.34
N VAL A 212 2.30 10.85 -21.60
CA VAL A 212 3.12 11.13 -20.41
C VAL A 212 4.45 11.78 -20.78
N PRO A 213 5.00 12.67 -19.93
CA PRO A 213 6.31 13.27 -20.13
C PRO A 213 7.41 12.19 -20.26
N LYS A 214 8.32 12.40 -21.20
CA LYS A 214 9.38 11.42 -21.50
C LYS A 214 10.33 11.21 -20.32
N ASP A 215 10.70 12.27 -19.63
CA ASP A 215 11.57 12.24 -18.45
C ASP A 215 10.95 11.44 -17.29
N TRP A 216 9.65 11.61 -17.05
CA TRP A 216 8.92 10.80 -16.07
C TRP A 216 8.90 9.34 -16.48
N LEU A 217 8.63 9.03 -17.74
CA LEU A 217 8.57 7.65 -18.24
C LEU A 217 9.94 6.96 -18.11
N GLU A 218 11.04 7.64 -18.47
CA GLU A 218 12.40 7.13 -18.33
C GLU A 218 12.75 6.89 -16.86
N ALA A 219 12.37 7.80 -15.96
CA ALA A 219 12.56 7.64 -14.52
C ALA A 219 11.80 6.44 -13.96
N MET A 220 10.53 6.24 -14.36
CA MET A 220 9.72 5.09 -13.97
C MET A 220 10.28 3.77 -14.51
N GLN A 221 10.78 3.74 -15.75
CA GLN A 221 11.47 2.59 -16.34
C GLN A 221 12.74 2.24 -15.55
N LEU A 222 13.52 3.24 -15.16
CA LEU A 222 14.72 3.04 -14.34
C LEU A 222 14.38 2.44 -12.97
N ALA A 223 13.34 2.93 -12.31
CA ALA A 223 12.87 2.38 -11.04
C ALA A 223 12.36 0.95 -11.21
N ALA A 224 11.52 0.70 -12.22
CA ALA A 224 10.90 -0.59 -12.49
C ALA A 224 11.90 -1.66 -12.97
N SER A 225 13.10 -1.30 -13.42
CA SER A 225 14.18 -2.26 -13.71
C SER A 225 14.62 -3.05 -12.47
N ASN A 226 14.29 -2.55 -11.27
CA ASN A 226 14.53 -3.23 -10.01
C ASN A 226 13.27 -3.98 -9.56
N LYS A 227 13.39 -5.31 -9.38
CA LYS A 227 12.25 -6.20 -9.09
C LYS A 227 11.58 -5.94 -7.73
N ASN A 228 12.29 -5.30 -6.81
CA ASN A 228 11.82 -4.92 -5.48
C ASN A 228 11.05 -3.59 -5.44
N VAL A 229 10.83 -2.95 -6.59
CA VAL A 229 10.09 -1.69 -6.71
C VAL A 229 8.68 -1.93 -7.24
N PHE A 230 7.71 -1.44 -6.50
CA PHE A 230 6.27 -1.40 -6.83
C PHE A 230 5.81 0.02 -7.06
N CYS A 231 4.68 0.20 -7.74
CA CYS A 231 4.05 1.50 -7.94
C CYS A 231 2.59 1.46 -7.51
N LYS A 232 2.21 2.41 -6.67
CA LYS A 232 0.83 2.60 -6.23
C LYS A 232 0.11 3.49 -7.23
N VAL A 233 -0.89 2.94 -7.91
CA VAL A 233 -1.80 3.68 -8.79
C VAL A 233 -2.90 4.26 -7.91
N SER A 234 -2.70 5.49 -7.48
CA SER A 234 -3.53 6.18 -6.49
C SER A 234 -3.44 7.70 -6.73
N ALA A 235 -4.35 8.48 -6.16
CA ALA A 235 -4.40 9.93 -6.42
C ALA A 235 -4.51 10.32 -7.91
N LEU A 236 -5.05 9.44 -8.76
CA LEU A 236 -5.24 9.72 -10.20
C LEU A 236 -6.07 10.98 -10.43
N ALA A 237 -7.18 11.14 -9.69
CA ALA A 237 -8.05 12.29 -9.82
C ALA A 237 -7.36 13.58 -9.36
N GLU A 238 -6.57 13.53 -8.28
CA GLU A 238 -5.81 14.66 -7.77
C GLU A 238 -4.66 15.05 -8.71
N GLY A 239 -4.10 14.09 -9.44
CA GLY A 239 -3.12 14.30 -10.50
C GLY A 239 -3.62 15.27 -11.59
N THR A 240 -4.93 15.34 -11.81
CA THR A 240 -5.54 16.28 -12.77
C THR A 240 -5.48 17.74 -12.32
N ARG A 241 -5.14 18.02 -11.06
CA ARG A 241 -5.18 19.35 -10.42
C ARG A 241 -6.57 19.99 -10.42
N LYS A 242 -7.62 19.22 -10.71
CA LYS A 242 -9.00 19.65 -10.56
C LYS A 242 -9.46 19.49 -9.11
N THR A 243 -10.39 20.33 -8.71
CA THR A 243 -11.00 20.34 -7.37
C THR A 243 -12.51 20.32 -7.48
N MET A 244 -13.23 20.37 -6.38
CA MET A 244 -14.71 20.44 -6.34
C MET A 244 -15.42 19.27 -7.05
N GLY A 245 -14.74 18.11 -7.18
CA GLY A 245 -15.31 16.95 -7.87
C GLY A 245 -15.23 17.01 -9.40
N ASP A 246 -14.49 17.96 -9.96
CA ASP A 246 -14.44 18.26 -11.42
C ASP A 246 -13.37 17.46 -12.18
N ALA A 247 -12.72 16.48 -11.53
CA ALA A 247 -11.81 15.59 -12.25
C ALA A 247 -12.56 14.81 -13.35
N PRO A 248 -11.95 14.62 -14.53
CA PRO A 248 -12.55 13.82 -15.60
C PRO A 248 -12.98 12.44 -15.10
N LYS A 249 -14.16 11.98 -15.58
CA LYS A 249 -14.75 10.72 -15.13
C LYS A 249 -14.52 9.57 -16.11
N ASP A 250 -14.05 9.88 -17.30
CA ASP A 250 -13.87 8.89 -18.37
C ASP A 250 -12.50 8.23 -18.28
N LEU A 251 -12.47 6.90 -18.46
CA LEU A 251 -11.24 6.12 -18.46
C LEU A 251 -10.23 6.61 -19.51
N GLU A 252 -10.70 7.00 -20.69
CA GLU A 252 -9.84 7.41 -21.80
C GLU A 252 -8.90 8.58 -21.43
N PHE A 253 -9.36 9.47 -20.53
CA PHE A 253 -8.53 10.57 -20.02
C PHE A 253 -7.30 10.07 -19.23
N TYR A 254 -7.44 8.98 -18.47
CA TYR A 254 -6.37 8.41 -17.62
C TYR A 254 -5.56 7.32 -18.31
N LYS A 255 -6.03 6.87 -19.47
CA LYS A 255 -5.43 5.73 -20.17
C LYS A 255 -3.97 5.94 -20.57
N PRO A 256 -3.50 7.12 -21.00
CA PRO A 256 -2.08 7.33 -21.28
C PRO A 256 -1.16 7.02 -20.09
N VAL A 257 -1.51 7.47 -18.89
CA VAL A 257 -0.73 7.17 -17.69
C VAL A 257 -0.87 5.71 -17.27
N LEU A 258 -2.07 5.15 -17.32
CA LEU A 258 -2.32 3.75 -16.92
C LEU A 258 -1.62 2.77 -17.87
N ASP A 259 -1.66 2.99 -19.18
CA ASP A 259 -0.96 2.16 -20.16
C ASP A 259 0.57 2.27 -20.00
N SER A 260 1.08 3.46 -19.73
CA SER A 260 2.51 3.67 -19.45
C SER A 260 2.95 2.87 -18.20
N LEU A 261 2.19 2.95 -17.10
CA LEU A 261 2.47 2.20 -15.88
C LEU A 261 2.38 0.69 -16.10
N TRP A 262 1.35 0.24 -16.83
CA TRP A 262 1.19 -1.17 -17.17
C TRP A 262 2.39 -1.71 -17.97
N ASN A 263 2.82 -0.97 -18.99
CA ASN A 263 3.95 -1.35 -19.82
C ASN A 263 5.28 -1.38 -19.05
N VAL A 264 5.42 -0.52 -18.03
CA VAL A 264 6.64 -0.37 -17.23
C VAL A 264 6.73 -1.39 -16.09
N PHE A 265 5.65 -1.54 -15.31
CA PHE A 265 5.64 -2.38 -14.10
C PHE A 265 5.05 -3.78 -14.32
N GLY A 266 4.29 -3.97 -15.39
CA GLY A 266 3.57 -5.20 -15.65
C GLY A 266 2.44 -5.47 -14.64
N GLU A 267 1.89 -6.67 -14.69
CA GLU A 267 0.75 -7.06 -13.85
C GLU A 267 1.09 -7.31 -12.37
N ASP A 268 2.38 -7.52 -12.04
CA ASP A 268 2.81 -8.00 -10.73
C ASP A 268 3.20 -6.90 -9.73
N ARG A 269 3.31 -5.64 -10.18
CA ARG A 269 3.92 -4.59 -9.34
C ARG A 269 3.13 -3.27 -9.30
N LEU A 270 1.92 -3.26 -9.85
CA LEU A 270 0.96 -2.16 -9.70
C LEU A 270 -0.01 -2.47 -8.56
N ILE A 271 -0.26 -1.50 -7.69
CA ILE A 271 -1.03 -1.68 -6.46
C ILE A 271 -2.16 -0.65 -6.39
N PHE A 272 -3.35 -1.08 -5.97
CA PHE A 272 -4.50 -0.22 -5.75
C PHE A 272 -4.37 0.63 -4.48
N GLY A 273 -4.76 1.91 -4.57
CA GLY A 273 -4.95 2.82 -3.46
C GLY A 273 -5.86 3.98 -3.86
N SER A 274 -6.74 4.42 -2.98
CA SER A 274 -7.70 5.50 -3.28
C SER A 274 -7.18 6.89 -2.94
N ASN A 275 -6.23 7.00 -2.01
CA ASN A 275 -5.84 8.23 -1.36
C ASN A 275 -7.00 8.92 -0.58
N TRP A 276 -7.97 8.11 -0.10
CA TRP A 276 -9.08 8.64 0.69
C TRP A 276 -8.59 9.13 2.07
N PRO A 277 -9.07 10.26 2.61
CA PRO A 277 -10.13 11.13 2.10
C PRO A 277 -9.64 12.25 1.16
N VAL A 278 -8.35 12.35 0.85
CA VAL A 278 -7.81 13.45 0.02
C VAL A 278 -8.47 13.49 -1.36
N SER A 279 -8.69 12.32 -1.92
CA SER A 279 -9.31 12.12 -3.24
C SER A 279 -10.71 12.73 -3.39
N VAL A 280 -11.47 12.89 -2.29
CA VAL A 280 -12.84 13.46 -2.37
C VAL A 280 -12.87 14.92 -2.86
N ARG A 281 -11.72 15.60 -2.81
CA ARG A 281 -11.59 16.95 -3.37
C ARG A 281 -11.73 16.95 -4.90
N ALA A 282 -11.25 15.91 -5.56
CA ALA A 282 -11.16 15.82 -7.01
C ALA A 282 -12.28 14.98 -7.62
N ALA A 283 -12.62 13.85 -6.99
CA ALA A 283 -13.66 12.93 -7.46
C ALA A 283 -14.26 12.10 -6.32
N THR A 284 -15.41 11.47 -6.55
CA THR A 284 -15.99 10.51 -5.62
C THR A 284 -15.20 9.20 -5.62
N TYR A 285 -15.23 8.44 -4.53
CA TYR A 285 -14.64 7.09 -4.46
C TYR A 285 -15.17 6.19 -5.58
N ALA A 286 -16.48 6.23 -5.83
CA ALA A 286 -17.13 5.51 -6.92
C ALA A 286 -16.49 5.79 -8.29
N THR A 287 -16.20 7.05 -8.59
CA THR A 287 -15.58 7.45 -9.86
C THR A 287 -14.16 6.90 -9.96
N ILE A 288 -13.34 7.07 -8.92
CA ILE A 288 -11.95 6.60 -8.89
C ILE A 288 -11.91 5.07 -9.03
N HIS A 289 -12.70 4.37 -8.21
CA HIS A 289 -12.75 2.91 -8.25
C HIS A 289 -13.22 2.39 -9.60
N ARG A 290 -14.24 2.98 -10.21
CA ARG A 290 -14.74 2.59 -11.54
C ARG A 290 -13.68 2.75 -12.62
N ILE A 291 -12.91 3.84 -12.63
CA ILE A 291 -11.83 4.08 -13.59
C ILE A 291 -10.82 2.93 -13.55
N VAL A 292 -10.25 2.66 -12.37
CA VAL A 292 -9.23 1.60 -12.23
C VAL A 292 -9.83 0.20 -12.38
N HIS A 293 -11.06 -0.02 -11.91
CA HIS A 293 -11.75 -1.30 -12.11
C HIS A 293 -11.95 -1.61 -13.59
N THR A 294 -12.45 -0.66 -14.37
CA THR A 294 -12.65 -0.82 -15.81
C THR A 294 -11.33 -1.10 -16.52
N TYR A 295 -10.27 -0.35 -16.17
CA TYR A 295 -8.96 -0.53 -16.79
C TYR A 295 -8.36 -1.91 -16.48
N PHE A 296 -8.24 -2.28 -15.21
CA PHE A 296 -7.59 -3.54 -14.84
C PHE A 296 -8.42 -4.78 -15.18
N SER A 297 -9.75 -4.67 -15.18
CA SER A 297 -10.63 -5.73 -15.71
C SER A 297 -10.40 -5.99 -17.19
N SER A 298 -10.12 -4.95 -17.99
CA SER A 298 -9.79 -5.10 -19.42
C SER A 298 -8.46 -5.82 -19.68
N LYS A 299 -7.55 -5.84 -18.68
CA LYS A 299 -6.30 -6.60 -18.73
C LYS A 299 -6.49 -8.09 -18.37
N GLY A 300 -7.70 -8.48 -17.97
CA GLY A 300 -8.07 -9.83 -17.59
C GLY A 300 -8.18 -10.07 -16.08
N LYS A 301 -8.92 -11.12 -15.71
CA LYS A 301 -9.23 -11.45 -14.30
C LYS A 301 -7.99 -11.57 -13.42
N ILE A 302 -6.95 -12.26 -13.90
CA ILE A 302 -5.71 -12.48 -13.12
C ILE A 302 -5.02 -11.15 -12.81
N ALA A 303 -4.91 -10.26 -13.82
CA ALA A 303 -4.31 -8.95 -13.66
C ALA A 303 -5.10 -8.06 -12.67
N ALA A 304 -6.43 -8.09 -12.76
CA ALA A 304 -7.29 -7.36 -11.83
C ALA A 304 -7.14 -7.87 -10.38
N GLU A 305 -7.17 -9.19 -10.15
CA GLU A 305 -6.94 -9.78 -8.83
C GLU A 305 -5.56 -9.41 -8.24
N LYS A 306 -4.54 -9.36 -9.09
CA LYS A 306 -3.20 -8.92 -8.69
C LYS A 306 -3.21 -7.46 -8.27
N TYR A 307 -3.74 -6.58 -9.11
CA TYR A 307 -3.80 -5.15 -8.85
C TYR A 307 -4.57 -4.81 -7.57
N PHE A 308 -5.78 -5.38 -7.40
CA PHE A 308 -6.63 -5.04 -6.27
C PHE A 308 -6.20 -5.68 -4.94
N MET A 309 -5.48 -6.81 -4.96
CA MET A 309 -5.15 -7.50 -3.71
C MET A 309 -3.76 -8.15 -3.68
N LYS A 310 -3.41 -9.01 -4.66
CA LYS A 310 -2.24 -9.89 -4.52
C LYS A 310 -0.92 -9.12 -4.49
N ASN A 311 -0.81 -8.04 -5.28
CA ASN A 311 0.38 -7.20 -5.29
C ASN A 311 0.53 -6.39 -3.99
N ALA A 312 -0.58 -5.97 -3.37
CA ALA A 312 -0.55 -5.36 -2.04
C ALA A 312 0.00 -6.35 -0.99
N ILE A 313 -0.45 -7.60 -1.02
CA ILE A 313 0.06 -8.65 -0.13
C ILE A 313 1.56 -8.89 -0.38
N ALA A 314 2.00 -8.93 -1.63
CA ALA A 314 3.42 -9.12 -1.98
C ALA A 314 4.30 -7.96 -1.49
N ALA A 315 3.84 -6.71 -1.66
CA ALA A 315 4.58 -5.52 -1.28
C ALA A 315 4.64 -5.32 0.24
N TYR A 316 3.50 -5.42 0.93
CA TYR A 316 3.37 -5.03 2.34
C TYR A 316 3.49 -6.20 3.31
N LYS A 317 3.23 -7.44 2.86
CA LYS A 317 3.20 -8.65 3.71
C LYS A 317 2.41 -8.41 5.00
N PRO A 318 1.16 -7.94 4.91
CA PRO A 318 0.37 -7.69 6.11
C PRO A 318 0.17 -9.00 6.89
N PRO A 319 0.07 -8.94 8.23
CA PRO A 319 -0.19 -10.13 9.03
C PRO A 319 -1.57 -10.71 8.71
N THR A 320 -1.67 -12.03 8.72
CA THR A 320 -2.97 -12.70 8.67
C THR A 320 -3.74 -12.38 9.96
N ARG A 321 -4.94 -11.83 9.82
CA ARG A 321 -5.83 -11.54 10.96
C ARG A 321 -6.96 -12.58 10.96
N GLY A 322 -6.86 -13.52 11.88
CA GLY A 322 -7.86 -14.58 12.09
C GLY A 322 -9.21 -14.04 12.58
#